data_9b20f4edc75047cb9e177be83230860e
#
_entry.id   9b20f4edc75047cb9e177be83230860e
#
_cell.length_a   1.000
_cell.length_b   1.000
_cell.length_c   1.000
_cell.angle_alpha   90.00
_cell.angle_beta   90.00
_cell.angle_gamma   90.00
#
_symmetry.space_group_name_H-M   'P 1'
#
loop_
_entity.id
_entity.type
_entity.pdbx_description
1 polymer ?
#
loop_
_entity_poly.entity_id
_entity_poly.type
_entity_poly.pdbx_seq_one_letter_code
_entity_poly.pdbx_strand_id
1 'polypeptide(L)'
;SGRAELLAWEPGELFQVYHDTRPVLGSLDFLLPLLNREAALSSVRTGAGAVYHGCAHYLLHGGAPEELEALQKAAFFPLRALCWLDTGIFPASRADLPEAGRALLAAGPEELFAWAGETLKNVF
;
A
#
# COMPACT_ATOMS: atom_id res chain seq x y z
N SER A 1 3.45 15.78 21.43
CA SER A 1 4.69 15.64 20.68
C SER A 1 4.50 14.71 19.49
N GLY A 2 5.38 14.80 18.55
CA GLY A 2 5.33 13.96 17.36
C GLY A 2 5.35 12.47 17.64
N ARG A 3 6.07 12.05 18.68
CA ARG A 3 6.13 10.64 19.07
C ARG A 3 4.77 10.12 19.53
N ALA A 4 4.09 10.88 20.38
CA ALA A 4 2.77 10.47 20.86
C ALA A 4 1.74 10.43 19.72
N GLU A 5 1.83 11.39 18.82
CA GLU A 5 0.95 11.43 17.65
C GLU A 5 1.19 10.22 16.74
N LEU A 6 2.45 9.87 16.47
CA LEU A 6 2.80 8.73 15.65
C LEU A 6 2.33 7.42 16.25
N LEU A 7 2.45 7.26 17.57
CA LEU A 7 2.01 6.04 18.24
C LEU A 7 0.49 5.87 18.26
N ALA A 8 -0.26 6.95 18.04
CA ALA A 8 -1.71 6.90 17.93
C ALA A 8 -2.19 6.49 16.54
N TRP A 9 -1.29 6.46 15.56
CA TRP A 9 -1.64 6.09 14.19
C TRP A 9 -1.88 4.58 14.06
N GLU A 10 -2.65 4.21 13.05
CA GLU A 10 -2.86 2.83 12.70
C GLU A 10 -1.54 2.19 12.26
N PRO A 11 -1.24 0.92 12.65
CA PRO A 11 0.07 0.31 12.38
C PRO A 11 0.51 0.29 10.90
N GLY A 12 -0.43 0.12 9.98
CA GLY A 12 -0.11 0.15 8.55
C GLY A 12 0.34 1.52 8.09
N GLU A 13 -0.27 2.58 8.63
CA GLU A 13 0.14 3.95 8.34
C GLU A 13 1.54 4.24 8.88
N LEU A 14 1.83 3.79 10.10
CA LEU A 14 3.16 3.93 10.69
C LEU A 14 4.22 3.23 9.85
N PHE A 15 3.89 2.05 9.33
CA PHE A 15 4.80 1.30 8.48
C PHE A 15 5.20 2.10 7.25
N GLN A 16 4.22 2.69 6.55
CA GLN A 16 4.47 3.48 5.36
C GLN A 16 5.27 4.75 5.68
N VAL A 17 4.87 5.48 6.72
CA VAL A 17 5.53 6.73 7.11
C VAL A 17 6.98 6.48 7.51
N TYR A 18 7.25 5.43 8.29
CA TYR A 18 8.61 5.11 8.70
C TYR A 18 9.52 4.90 7.49
N HIS A 19 9.08 4.06 6.55
CA HIS A 19 9.90 3.73 5.38
C HIS A 19 10.10 4.93 4.45
N ASP A 20 9.12 5.83 4.36
CA ASP A 20 9.23 7.01 3.51
C ASP A 20 10.07 8.12 4.12
N THR A 21 10.06 8.27 5.44
CA THR A 21 10.69 9.41 6.11
C THR A 21 11.99 9.08 6.83
N ARG A 22 12.33 7.82 6.96
CA ARG A 22 13.53 7.38 7.69
C ARG A 22 14.82 8.11 7.29
N PRO A 23 15.11 8.32 6.00
CA PRO A 23 16.34 9.02 5.60
C PRO A 23 16.37 10.49 6.02
N VAL A 24 15.21 11.10 6.22
CA VAL A 24 15.09 12.52 6.56
C VAL A 24 15.06 12.72 8.08
N LEU A 25 14.29 11.89 8.77
CA LEU A 25 14.03 12.04 10.20
C LEU A 25 15.09 11.38 11.09
N GLY A 26 16.06 10.69 10.51
CA GLY A 26 17.09 9.99 11.26
C GLY A 26 16.53 8.85 12.09
N SER A 27 16.72 8.90 13.40
CA SER A 27 16.35 7.79 14.27
C SER A 27 14.87 7.81 14.65
N LEU A 28 14.10 6.89 14.08
CA LEU A 28 12.74 6.57 14.51
C LEU A 28 12.70 5.14 15.07
N ASP A 29 13.77 4.74 15.74
CA ASP A 29 13.93 3.37 16.23
C ASP A 29 12.84 2.95 17.22
N PHE A 30 12.21 3.91 17.90
CA PHE A 30 11.09 3.63 18.79
C PHE A 30 9.88 3.05 18.05
N LEU A 31 9.83 3.19 16.72
CA LEU A 31 8.76 2.62 15.90
C LEU A 31 9.05 1.19 15.45
N LEU A 32 10.30 0.72 15.58
CA LEU A 32 10.69 -0.60 15.09
C LEU A 32 9.82 -1.75 15.62
N PRO A 33 9.44 -1.77 16.91
CA PRO A 33 8.56 -2.84 17.41
C PRO A 33 7.19 -2.86 16.75
N LEU A 34 6.76 -1.74 16.13
CA LEU A 34 5.48 -1.60 15.44
C LEU A 34 5.60 -1.91 13.95
N LEU A 35 6.82 -2.04 13.41
CA LEU A 35 7.09 -2.23 11.98
C LEU A 35 7.37 -3.71 11.69
N ASN A 36 6.49 -4.57 12.18
CA ASN A 36 6.61 -6.01 12.02
C ASN A 36 5.75 -6.50 10.87
N ARG A 37 5.74 -7.81 10.69
CA ARG A 37 4.93 -8.46 9.66
C ARG A 37 3.45 -8.09 9.75
N GLU A 38 2.90 -8.01 10.97
CA GLU A 38 1.50 -7.64 11.15
C GLU A 38 1.18 -6.22 10.67
N ALA A 39 2.09 -5.27 10.91
CA ALA A 39 1.92 -3.92 10.42
C ALA A 39 1.93 -3.87 8.88
N ALA A 40 2.83 -4.63 8.25
CA ALA A 40 2.88 -4.74 6.80
C ALA A 40 1.60 -5.37 6.24
N LEU A 41 1.10 -6.43 6.86
CA LEU A 41 -0.15 -7.07 6.48
C LEU A 41 -1.34 -6.12 6.64
N SER A 42 -1.36 -5.33 7.71
CA SER A 42 -2.38 -4.31 7.92
C SER A 42 -2.37 -3.28 6.78
N SER A 43 -1.18 -2.85 6.37
CA SER A 43 -1.02 -1.92 5.24
C SER A 43 -1.57 -2.53 3.95
N VAL A 44 -1.30 -3.82 3.70
CA VAL A 44 -1.82 -4.51 2.53
C VAL A 44 -3.35 -4.60 2.56
N ARG A 45 -3.92 -5.01 3.70
CA ARG A 45 -5.38 -5.14 3.86
C ARG A 45 -6.09 -3.81 3.62
N THR A 46 -5.60 -2.75 4.25
CA THR A 46 -6.18 -1.42 4.12
C THR A 46 -6.06 -0.91 2.69
N GLY A 47 -4.89 -1.02 2.10
CA GLY A 47 -4.64 -0.53 0.74
C GLY A 47 -5.37 -1.33 -0.32
N ALA A 48 -5.30 -2.66 -0.25
CA ALA A 48 -6.02 -3.50 -1.21
C ALA A 48 -7.54 -3.37 -1.05
N GLY A 49 -8.01 -3.21 0.19
CA GLY A 49 -9.44 -2.95 0.45
C GLY A 49 -9.92 -1.66 -0.19
N ALA A 50 -9.14 -0.59 -0.10
CA ALA A 50 -9.46 0.69 -0.72
C ALA A 50 -9.49 0.57 -2.25
N VAL A 51 -8.52 -0.11 -2.84
CA VAL A 51 -8.48 -0.34 -4.29
C VAL A 51 -9.68 -1.19 -4.73
N TYR A 52 -9.98 -2.25 -3.99
CA TYR A 52 -11.12 -3.13 -4.28
C TYR A 52 -12.43 -2.35 -4.30
N HIS A 53 -12.67 -1.58 -3.25
CA HIS A 53 -13.89 -0.75 -3.13
C HIS A 53 -13.98 0.29 -4.24
N GLY A 54 -12.89 1.00 -4.50
CA GLY A 54 -12.86 2.02 -5.53
C GLY A 54 -13.08 1.46 -6.93
N CYS A 55 -12.46 0.31 -7.21
CA CYS A 55 -12.65 -0.36 -8.51
C CYS A 55 -14.07 -0.88 -8.67
N ALA A 56 -14.67 -1.45 -7.62
CA ALA A 56 -16.04 -1.92 -7.67
C ALA A 56 -17.00 -0.75 -8.00
N HIS A 57 -16.81 0.38 -7.33
CA HIS A 57 -17.60 1.58 -7.60
C HIS A 57 -17.42 2.05 -9.05
N TYR A 58 -16.17 2.10 -9.52
CA TYR A 58 -15.85 2.52 -10.88
C TYR A 58 -16.51 1.60 -11.92
N LEU A 59 -16.43 0.28 -11.71
CA LEU A 59 -17.00 -0.71 -12.64
C LEU A 59 -18.53 -0.68 -12.64
N LEU A 60 -19.17 -0.41 -11.50
CA LEU A 60 -20.63 -0.39 -11.40
C LEU A 60 -21.24 0.92 -11.90
N HIS A 61 -20.57 2.04 -11.67
CA HIS A 61 -21.16 3.38 -11.90
C HIS A 61 -20.41 4.19 -12.95
N GLY A 62 -19.28 3.67 -13.42
CA GLY A 62 -18.37 4.43 -14.28
C GLY A 62 -17.60 5.46 -13.47
N GLY A 63 -16.67 6.12 -14.13
CA GLY A 63 -15.86 7.15 -13.50
C GLY A 63 -15.03 7.89 -14.50
N ALA A 64 -14.46 9.02 -14.07
CA ALA A 64 -13.55 9.82 -14.87
C ALA A 64 -12.17 9.15 -14.95
N PRO A 65 -11.38 9.44 -16.00
CA PRO A 65 -10.00 8.92 -16.09
C PRO A 65 -9.15 9.24 -14.88
N GLU A 66 -9.38 10.39 -14.23
CA GLU A 66 -8.67 10.81 -13.02
C GLU A 66 -8.96 9.88 -11.84
N GLU A 67 -10.16 9.30 -11.78
CA GLU A 67 -10.52 8.34 -10.73
C GLU A 67 -9.73 7.04 -10.89
N LEU A 68 -9.60 6.55 -12.12
CA LEU A 68 -8.78 5.37 -12.40
C LEU A 68 -7.31 5.64 -12.05
N GLU A 69 -6.80 6.80 -12.43
CA GLU A 69 -5.44 7.19 -12.10
C GLU A 69 -5.20 7.22 -10.59
N ALA A 70 -6.18 7.73 -9.83
CA ALA A 70 -6.10 7.72 -8.37
C ALA A 70 -6.07 6.30 -7.81
N LEU A 71 -6.84 5.37 -8.38
CA LEU A 71 -6.83 3.97 -7.97
C LEU A 71 -5.49 3.30 -8.27
N GLN A 72 -4.91 3.59 -9.43
CA GLN A 72 -3.58 3.10 -9.80
C GLN A 72 -2.53 3.60 -8.82
N LYS A 73 -2.57 4.88 -8.46
CA LYS A 73 -1.66 5.46 -7.47
C LYS A 73 -1.84 4.84 -6.10
N ALA A 74 -3.09 4.61 -5.69
CA ALA A 74 -3.40 3.99 -4.40
C ALA A 74 -2.85 2.57 -4.31
N ALA A 75 -2.82 1.82 -5.41
CA ALA A 75 -2.31 0.45 -5.44
C ALA A 75 -0.82 0.36 -5.14
N PHE A 76 -0.06 1.43 -5.34
CA PHE A 76 1.37 1.46 -5.05
C PHE A 76 1.66 1.10 -3.59
N PHE A 77 0.88 1.60 -2.66
CA PHE A 77 1.14 1.41 -1.22
C PHE A 77 1.03 -0.06 -0.79
N PRO A 78 -0.05 -0.79 -1.07
CA PRO A 78 -0.09 -2.21 -0.73
C PRO A 78 0.93 -3.03 -1.55
N LEU A 79 1.24 -2.64 -2.78
CA LEU A 79 2.25 -3.34 -3.58
C LEU A 79 3.63 -3.23 -2.95
N ARG A 80 4.02 -2.06 -2.43
CA ARG A 80 5.33 -1.91 -1.80
C ARG A 80 5.41 -2.70 -0.48
N ALA A 81 4.31 -2.77 0.26
CA ALA A 81 4.25 -3.59 1.48
C ALA A 81 4.36 -5.08 1.17
N LEU A 82 3.69 -5.55 0.10
CA LEU A 82 3.81 -6.93 -0.36
C LEU A 82 5.25 -7.26 -0.79
N CYS A 83 5.89 -6.34 -1.48
CA CYS A 83 7.29 -6.50 -1.89
C CYS A 83 8.19 -6.66 -0.66
N TRP A 84 7.99 -5.86 0.36
CA TRP A 84 8.75 -5.97 1.60
C TRP A 84 8.51 -7.31 2.30
N LEU A 85 7.26 -7.78 2.34
CA LEU A 85 6.93 -9.08 2.93
C LEU A 85 7.61 -10.23 2.20
N ASP A 86 7.76 -10.11 0.89
CA ASP A 86 8.35 -11.15 0.05
C ASP A 86 9.88 -11.11 0.04
N THR A 87 10.45 -9.92 -0.05
CA THR A 87 11.90 -9.74 -0.30
C THR A 87 12.67 -9.07 0.84
N GLY A 88 11.97 -8.43 1.77
CA GLY A 88 12.61 -7.60 2.79
C GLY A 88 13.02 -6.21 2.28
N ILE A 89 12.74 -5.89 1.02
CA ILE A 89 13.08 -4.61 0.42
C ILE A 89 11.80 -3.80 0.23
N PHE A 90 11.81 -2.55 0.70
CA PHE A 90 10.67 -1.65 0.59
C PHE A 90 10.93 -0.67 -0.57
N PRO A 91 10.23 -0.82 -1.70
CA PRO A 91 10.47 0.05 -2.86
C PRO A 91 10.22 1.52 -2.54
N ALA A 92 11.17 2.36 -2.90
CA ALA A 92 11.05 3.81 -2.68
C ALA A 92 10.17 4.47 -3.74
N SER A 93 10.13 3.89 -4.95
CA SER A 93 9.37 4.44 -6.06
C SER A 93 8.80 3.31 -6.93
N ARG A 94 7.95 3.69 -7.89
CA ARG A 94 7.37 2.74 -8.86
C ARG A 94 8.43 1.97 -9.64
N ALA A 95 9.52 2.65 -9.99
CA ALA A 95 10.60 2.02 -10.76
C ALA A 95 11.26 0.87 -10.02
N ASP A 96 11.19 0.87 -8.69
CA ASP A 96 11.80 -0.15 -7.86
C ASP A 96 10.91 -1.38 -7.65
N LEU A 97 9.66 -1.32 -8.11
CA LEU A 97 8.75 -2.47 -8.03
C LEU A 97 9.14 -3.55 -9.04
N PRO A 98 8.83 -4.83 -8.75
CA PRO A 98 8.90 -5.87 -9.75
C PRO A 98 8.03 -5.54 -10.97
N GLU A 99 8.35 -6.14 -12.11
CA GLU A 99 7.65 -5.88 -13.37
C GLU A 99 6.13 -6.07 -13.24
N ALA A 100 5.69 -7.13 -12.58
CA ALA A 100 4.26 -7.40 -12.37
C ALA A 100 3.58 -6.27 -11.60
N GLY A 101 4.26 -5.72 -10.60
CA GLY A 101 3.74 -4.59 -9.82
C GLY A 101 3.63 -3.32 -10.66
N ARG A 102 4.66 -3.06 -11.47
CA ARG A 102 4.64 -1.90 -12.37
C ARG A 102 3.50 -2.01 -13.39
N ALA A 103 3.26 -3.21 -13.90
CA ALA A 103 2.17 -3.45 -14.84
C ALA A 103 0.80 -3.17 -14.20
N LEU A 104 0.62 -3.53 -12.93
CA LEU A 104 -0.62 -3.25 -12.21
C LEU A 104 -0.89 -1.75 -12.07
N LEU A 105 0.16 -0.95 -11.90
CA LEU A 105 0.00 0.50 -11.79
C LEU A 105 -0.44 1.18 -13.08
N ALA A 106 -0.39 0.46 -14.19
CA ALA A 106 -0.87 0.92 -15.49
C ALA A 106 -2.10 0.15 -15.97
N ALA A 107 -2.65 -0.73 -15.13
CA ALA A 107 -3.74 -1.62 -15.50
C ALA A 107 -5.09 -0.91 -15.46
N GLY A 108 -6.07 -1.50 -16.16
CA GLY A 108 -7.45 -1.05 -16.12
C GLY A 108 -8.16 -1.45 -14.82
N PRO A 109 -9.41 -0.98 -14.64
CA PRO A 109 -10.13 -1.23 -13.40
C PRO A 109 -10.45 -2.70 -13.17
N GLU A 110 -10.66 -3.49 -14.22
CA GLU A 110 -10.96 -4.93 -14.09
C GLU A 110 -9.76 -5.68 -13.52
N GLU A 111 -8.56 -5.39 -14.03
CA GLU A 111 -7.33 -6.04 -13.58
C GLU A 111 -6.98 -5.64 -12.15
N LEU A 112 -7.13 -4.35 -11.83
CA LEU A 112 -6.90 -3.86 -10.47
C LEU A 112 -7.90 -4.48 -9.49
N PHE A 113 -9.16 -4.60 -9.89
CA PHE A 113 -10.19 -5.22 -9.08
C PHE A 113 -9.86 -6.68 -8.78
N ALA A 114 -9.48 -7.43 -9.82
CA ALA A 114 -9.11 -8.84 -9.68
C ALA A 114 -7.90 -9.01 -8.77
N TRP A 115 -6.88 -8.18 -8.95
CA TRP A 115 -5.68 -8.21 -8.12
C TRP A 115 -6.01 -7.92 -6.65
N ALA A 116 -6.81 -6.87 -6.41
CA ALA A 116 -7.16 -6.48 -5.05
C ALA A 116 -7.98 -7.57 -4.35
N GLY A 117 -8.94 -8.17 -5.06
CA GLY A 117 -9.73 -9.27 -4.51
C GLY A 117 -8.91 -10.50 -4.18
N GLU A 118 -7.99 -10.88 -5.05
CA GLU A 118 -7.09 -12.01 -4.82
C GLU A 118 -6.13 -11.74 -3.66
N THR A 119 -5.60 -10.52 -3.60
CA THR A 119 -4.74 -10.11 -2.50
C THR A 119 -5.46 -10.19 -1.17
N LEU A 120 -6.69 -9.70 -1.10
CA LEU A 120 -7.49 -9.75 0.12
C LEU A 120 -7.74 -11.19 0.58
N LYS A 121 -7.99 -12.12 -0.34
CA LYS A 121 -8.14 -13.55 0.01
C LYS A 121 -6.90 -14.10 0.68
N ASN A 122 -5.73 -13.67 0.24
CA ASN A 122 -4.46 -14.23 0.71
C ASN A 122 -3.98 -13.64 2.03
N VAL A 123 -4.50 -12.47 2.44
CA VAL A 123 -4.06 -11.79 3.66
C VAL A 123 -5.09 -11.80 4.80
N PHE A 124 -6.25 -12.36 4.55
CA PHE A 124 -7.28 -12.56 5.57
C PHE A 124 -7.36 -13.99 6.06
#